data_b4261f4fd1a01c82806d79913d8ca01c
#
_entry.id   b4261f4fd1a01c82806d79913d8ca01c
#
_cell.length_a   1.000
_cell.length_b   1.000
_cell.length_c   1.000
_cell.angle_alpha   90.00
_cell.angle_beta   90.00
_cell.angle_gamma   90.00
#
_symmetry.space_group_name_H-M   'P 1'
#
loop_
_entity.id
_entity.type
_entity.pdbx_description
1 polymer ?
#
loop_
_entity_poly.entity_id
_entity_poly.type
_entity_poly.pdbx_seq_one_letter_code
_entity_poly.pdbx_strand_id
1 'polypeptide(L)'
;MIRSLLKWPGGKSRVMPELLPHLPKAGCLVEPFVGGASVFLNTDYRRYILADINPDLIRLYREVKSNPELVIDLARPLFATGNSKEEYLQNRRIFNGTKGLLDVARAALFLYLNRHGYNGVVRYNQSGGYNVPFGQHKTAPYFPEAEIRQFAEKANDTKAIFLCGSFQNTLKVMVGTDEAIYCDPPYLPVSETANFTQYHTEPFTEKHHRQLAAELLEVNRKYGAPVVISNSDTETTREIYHRFRLHEIDVQRSVSTDASNRQKAKEVIGVLKVCEGCGRAGGGNCPDCGPCCGDATYNAMVAAGAFDEQGGF
;
A
#
# COMPACT_ATOMS: atom_id res chain seq x y z
N MET A 1 5.19 2.51 -18.24
CA MET A 1 4.64 2.40 -16.88
C MET A 1 3.12 2.40 -16.97
N ILE A 2 2.47 1.37 -16.44
CA ILE A 2 1.01 1.21 -16.43
C ILE A 2 0.43 2.12 -15.34
N ARG A 3 -0.62 2.87 -15.68
CA ARG A 3 -1.29 3.79 -14.76
C ARG A 3 -2.33 3.05 -13.94
N SER A 4 -2.50 3.46 -12.68
CA SER A 4 -3.62 2.98 -11.86
C SER A 4 -4.96 3.48 -12.39
N LEU A 5 -5.99 2.65 -12.28
CA LEU A 5 -7.37 3.02 -12.57
C LEU A 5 -7.92 4.08 -11.58
N LEU A 6 -7.32 4.19 -10.40
CA LEU A 6 -7.66 5.15 -9.36
C LEU A 6 -6.69 6.34 -9.32
N LYS A 7 -7.15 7.47 -8.81
CA LYS A 7 -6.29 8.49 -8.22
C LYS A 7 -6.03 8.09 -6.77
N TRP A 8 -4.77 7.87 -6.41
CA TRP A 8 -4.43 7.46 -5.05
C TRP A 8 -3.32 8.34 -4.51
N PRO A 9 -3.57 9.13 -3.44
CA PRO A 9 -2.52 9.92 -2.80
C PRO A 9 -1.40 9.00 -2.29
N GLY A 10 -0.15 9.41 -2.48
CA GLY A 10 1.01 8.56 -2.14
C GLY A 10 1.29 7.42 -3.12
N GLY A 11 0.54 7.30 -4.23
CA GLY A 11 0.78 6.26 -5.24
C GLY A 11 2.21 6.27 -5.77
N LYS A 12 2.82 5.09 -5.86
CA LYS A 12 4.25 4.88 -6.12
C LYS A 12 4.70 5.05 -7.58
N SER A 13 3.79 5.43 -8.50
CA SER A 13 4.15 5.53 -9.94
C SER A 13 5.37 6.41 -10.23
N ARG A 14 5.60 7.47 -9.43
CA ARG A 14 6.74 8.38 -9.64
C ARG A 14 8.05 7.85 -9.08
N VAL A 15 7.99 7.01 -8.05
CA VAL A 15 9.16 6.43 -7.38
C VAL A 15 9.45 5.01 -7.85
N MET A 16 8.69 4.49 -8.81
CA MET A 16 8.93 3.15 -9.36
C MET A 16 10.37 2.96 -9.88
N PRO A 17 11.00 3.94 -10.60
CA PRO A 17 12.37 3.76 -11.05
C PRO A 17 13.37 3.53 -9.91
N GLU A 18 13.18 4.22 -8.78
CA GLU A 18 14.01 4.09 -7.58
C GLU A 18 13.64 2.83 -6.77
N LEU A 19 12.36 2.44 -6.77
CA LEU A 19 11.87 1.29 -6.01
C LEU A 19 12.23 -0.06 -6.65
N LEU A 20 12.09 -0.17 -7.97
CA LEU A 20 12.26 -1.43 -8.71
C LEU A 20 13.61 -2.14 -8.43
N PRO A 21 14.76 -1.44 -8.34
CA PRO A 21 16.05 -2.09 -8.05
C PRO A 21 16.11 -2.74 -6.66
N HIS A 22 15.24 -2.34 -5.74
CA HIS A 22 15.20 -2.87 -4.37
C HIS A 22 14.22 -4.02 -4.20
N LEU A 23 13.27 -4.19 -5.13
CA LEU A 23 12.31 -5.28 -5.06
C LEU A 23 12.99 -6.62 -5.33
N PRO A 24 12.82 -7.61 -4.44
CA PRO A 24 13.49 -8.90 -4.56
C PRO A 24 12.85 -9.76 -5.64
N LYS A 25 13.63 -10.66 -6.21
CA LYS A 25 13.11 -11.72 -7.09
C LYS A 25 12.43 -12.78 -6.23
N ALA A 26 11.18 -13.09 -6.55
CA ALA A 26 10.38 -14.13 -5.91
C ALA A 26 9.28 -14.60 -6.87
N GLY A 27 8.62 -15.70 -6.56
CA GLY A 27 7.48 -16.17 -7.35
C GLY A 27 6.19 -15.44 -6.99
N CYS A 28 6.10 -14.87 -5.79
CA CYS A 28 4.91 -14.16 -5.31
C CYS A 28 5.30 -12.85 -4.62
N LEU A 29 4.59 -11.77 -4.95
CA LEU A 29 4.67 -10.53 -4.19
C LEU A 29 3.45 -10.38 -3.29
N VAL A 30 3.69 -10.06 -2.01
CA VAL A 30 2.66 -9.77 -1.01
C VAL A 30 2.68 -8.27 -0.72
N GLU A 31 1.56 -7.58 -0.97
CA GLU A 31 1.38 -6.16 -0.65
C GLU A 31 0.27 -6.01 0.40
N PRO A 32 0.61 -5.86 1.70
CA PRO A 32 -0.39 -5.65 2.76
C PRO A 32 -1.08 -4.28 2.72
N PHE A 33 -0.58 -3.36 1.92
CA PHE A 33 -1.08 -1.99 1.73
C PHE A 33 -1.12 -1.69 0.23
N VAL A 34 -2.00 -2.36 -0.52
CA VAL A 34 -2.00 -2.26 -1.99
C VAL A 34 -2.35 -0.87 -2.52
N GLY A 35 -3.19 -0.11 -1.79
CA GLY A 35 -3.59 1.24 -2.18
C GLY A 35 -3.97 1.35 -3.64
N GLY A 36 -3.32 2.24 -4.40
CA GLY A 36 -3.54 2.43 -5.84
C GLY A 36 -2.99 1.34 -6.75
N ALA A 37 -2.46 0.25 -6.22
CA ALA A 37 -1.91 -0.90 -6.94
C ALA A 37 -0.77 -0.56 -7.92
N SER A 38 0.00 0.50 -7.65
CA SER A 38 1.06 0.95 -8.57
C SER A 38 2.19 -0.06 -8.70
N VAL A 39 2.57 -0.76 -7.62
CA VAL A 39 3.64 -1.76 -7.64
C VAL A 39 3.15 -3.02 -8.33
N PHE A 40 1.98 -3.53 -7.97
CA PHE A 40 1.34 -4.64 -8.68
C PHE A 40 1.34 -4.41 -10.21
N LEU A 41 0.89 -3.25 -10.66
CA LEU A 41 0.76 -2.95 -12.11
C LEU A 41 2.10 -2.87 -12.84
N ASN A 42 3.22 -2.57 -12.15
CA ASN A 42 4.51 -2.28 -12.76
C ASN A 42 5.63 -3.26 -12.37
N THR A 43 5.29 -4.45 -11.89
CA THR A 43 6.22 -5.56 -11.59
C THR A 43 5.73 -6.86 -12.21
N ASP A 44 6.59 -7.87 -12.38
CA ASP A 44 6.30 -9.10 -13.13
C ASP A 44 6.50 -10.36 -12.29
N TYR A 45 5.84 -10.41 -11.10
CA TYR A 45 5.79 -11.63 -10.30
C TYR A 45 4.77 -12.62 -10.89
N ARG A 46 5.01 -13.91 -10.70
CA ARG A 46 4.08 -14.96 -11.17
C ARG A 46 2.75 -14.96 -10.45
N ARG A 47 2.73 -14.51 -9.18
CA ARG A 47 1.54 -14.41 -8.33
C ARG A 47 1.59 -13.16 -7.46
N TYR A 48 0.42 -12.72 -7.00
CA TYR A 48 0.30 -11.61 -6.07
C TYR A 48 -0.74 -11.91 -5.00
N ILE A 49 -0.44 -11.48 -3.76
CA ILE A 49 -1.39 -11.36 -2.66
C ILE A 49 -1.47 -9.89 -2.31
N LEU A 50 -2.60 -9.27 -2.62
CA LEU A 50 -2.81 -7.83 -2.55
C LEU A 50 -3.87 -7.54 -1.49
N ALA A 51 -3.51 -6.81 -0.45
CA ALA A 51 -4.42 -6.53 0.66
C ALA A 51 -4.52 -5.04 0.96
N ASP A 52 -5.66 -4.66 1.49
CA ASP A 52 -5.91 -3.34 2.05
C ASP A 52 -7.02 -3.43 3.11
N ILE A 53 -7.00 -2.53 4.07
CA ILE A 53 -8.04 -2.46 5.10
C ILE A 53 -9.35 -1.87 4.55
N ASN A 54 -9.30 -1.17 3.41
CA ASN A 54 -10.46 -0.52 2.81
C ASN A 54 -11.33 -1.53 2.03
N PRO A 55 -12.56 -1.84 2.49
CA PRO A 55 -13.41 -2.83 1.86
C PRO A 55 -13.92 -2.40 0.47
N ASP A 56 -14.13 -1.10 0.24
CA ASP A 56 -14.63 -0.62 -1.05
C ASP A 56 -13.52 -0.65 -2.12
N LEU A 57 -12.26 -0.43 -1.73
CA LEU A 57 -11.11 -0.59 -2.60
C LEU A 57 -10.95 -2.06 -3.04
N ILE A 58 -10.97 -2.98 -2.08
CA ILE A 58 -10.81 -4.41 -2.37
C ILE A 58 -12.00 -4.95 -3.17
N ARG A 59 -13.22 -4.46 -2.88
CA ARG A 59 -14.41 -4.78 -3.72
C ARG A 59 -14.20 -4.34 -5.15
N LEU A 60 -13.75 -3.09 -5.38
CA LEU A 60 -13.48 -2.61 -6.74
C LEU A 60 -12.49 -3.53 -7.46
N TYR A 61 -11.37 -3.90 -6.84
CA TYR A 61 -10.36 -4.76 -7.47
C TYR A 61 -10.88 -6.17 -7.77
N ARG A 62 -11.70 -6.74 -6.87
CA ARG A 62 -12.35 -8.03 -7.11
C ARG A 62 -13.34 -7.98 -8.28
N GLU A 63 -14.16 -6.93 -8.33
CA GLU A 63 -15.14 -6.76 -9.42
C GLU A 63 -14.45 -6.46 -10.75
N VAL A 64 -13.41 -5.62 -10.77
CA VAL A 64 -12.61 -5.38 -11.98
C VAL A 64 -11.93 -6.66 -12.47
N LYS A 65 -11.42 -7.51 -11.57
CA LYS A 65 -10.86 -8.81 -11.95
C LYS A 65 -11.90 -9.75 -12.55
N SER A 66 -13.09 -9.84 -11.94
CA SER A 66 -14.10 -10.85 -12.30
C SER A 66 -15.07 -10.38 -13.40
N ASN A 67 -15.43 -9.11 -13.41
CA ASN A 67 -16.49 -8.53 -14.24
C ASN A 67 -16.09 -7.16 -14.83
N PRO A 68 -14.91 -7.04 -15.52
CA PRO A 68 -14.40 -5.73 -15.96
C PRO A 68 -15.36 -4.98 -16.87
N GLU A 69 -15.98 -5.65 -17.84
CA GLU A 69 -16.91 -5.01 -18.77
C GLU A 69 -18.17 -4.50 -18.08
N LEU A 70 -18.70 -5.23 -17.10
CA LEU A 70 -19.87 -4.77 -16.32
C LEU A 70 -19.52 -3.56 -15.46
N VAL A 71 -18.33 -3.50 -14.86
CA VAL A 71 -17.82 -2.31 -14.17
C VAL A 71 -17.73 -1.13 -15.12
N ILE A 72 -17.21 -1.34 -16.34
CA ILE A 72 -17.11 -0.32 -17.38
C ILE A 72 -18.50 0.20 -17.77
N ASP A 73 -19.44 -0.70 -18.06
CA ASP A 73 -20.79 -0.34 -18.49
C ASP A 73 -21.55 0.46 -17.44
N LEU A 74 -21.41 0.09 -16.16
CA LEU A 74 -22.03 0.81 -15.05
C LEU A 74 -21.34 2.15 -14.72
N ALA A 75 -20.03 2.24 -14.90
CA ALA A 75 -19.29 3.45 -14.61
C ALA A 75 -19.37 4.48 -15.74
N ARG A 76 -19.41 4.07 -16.99
CA ARG A 76 -19.40 4.94 -18.18
C ARG A 76 -20.45 6.06 -18.11
N PRO A 77 -21.76 5.80 -17.83
CA PRO A 77 -22.75 6.87 -17.75
C PRO A 77 -22.45 7.84 -16.59
N LEU A 78 -21.91 7.37 -15.45
CA LEU A 78 -21.52 8.24 -14.34
C LEU A 78 -20.42 9.24 -14.74
N PHE A 79 -19.48 8.84 -15.58
CA PHE A 79 -18.42 9.72 -16.09
C PHE A 79 -18.90 10.64 -17.21
N ALA A 80 -19.89 10.21 -18.01
CA ALA A 80 -20.40 10.99 -19.13
C ALA A 80 -21.18 12.23 -18.67
N THR A 81 -21.93 12.12 -17.57
CA THR A 81 -22.81 13.20 -17.08
C THR A 81 -22.37 13.78 -15.75
N GLY A 82 -21.58 13.06 -14.97
CA GLY A 82 -21.38 13.27 -13.54
C GLY A 82 -20.36 14.33 -13.11
N ASN A 83 -19.95 15.28 -13.98
CA ASN A 83 -18.96 16.31 -13.59
C ASN A 83 -19.61 17.58 -13.01
N SER A 84 -20.68 17.43 -12.26
CA SER A 84 -21.29 18.52 -11.48
C SER A 84 -21.26 18.20 -9.97
N LYS A 85 -21.35 19.25 -9.15
CA LYS A 85 -21.42 19.08 -7.69
C LYS A 85 -22.71 18.37 -7.29
N GLU A 86 -23.81 18.66 -7.95
CA GLU A 86 -25.14 18.11 -7.69
C GLU A 86 -25.14 16.60 -7.94
N GLU A 87 -24.67 16.16 -9.09
CA GLU A 87 -24.58 14.74 -9.47
C GLU A 87 -23.59 13.99 -8.59
N TYR A 88 -22.44 14.60 -8.29
CA TYR A 88 -21.47 14.01 -7.36
C TYR A 88 -22.09 13.76 -5.98
N LEU A 89 -22.80 14.75 -5.42
CA LEU A 89 -23.47 14.62 -4.13
C LEU A 89 -24.61 13.60 -4.16
N GLN A 90 -25.32 13.50 -5.27
CA GLN A 90 -26.37 12.48 -5.46
C GLN A 90 -25.76 11.07 -5.48
N ASN A 91 -24.73 10.84 -6.29
CA ASN A 91 -24.03 9.56 -6.37
C ASN A 91 -23.38 9.17 -5.03
N ARG A 92 -22.84 10.16 -4.30
CA ARG A 92 -22.33 9.93 -2.94
C ARG A 92 -23.42 9.53 -1.96
N ARG A 93 -24.63 10.10 -2.06
CA ARG A 93 -25.79 9.69 -1.24
C ARG A 93 -26.24 8.27 -1.58
N ILE A 94 -26.30 7.91 -2.87
CA ILE A 94 -26.61 6.54 -3.30
C ILE A 94 -25.58 5.56 -2.73
N PHE A 95 -24.28 5.86 -2.87
CA PHE A 95 -23.19 5.04 -2.34
C PHE A 95 -23.30 4.81 -0.83
N ASN A 96 -23.68 5.85 -0.07
CA ASN A 96 -23.79 5.79 1.40
C ASN A 96 -25.10 5.18 1.89
N GLY A 97 -26.19 5.33 1.15
CA GLY A 97 -27.55 5.05 1.64
C GLY A 97 -28.12 3.70 1.20
N THR A 98 -27.55 3.09 0.16
CA THR A 98 -28.16 1.89 -0.44
C THR A 98 -27.63 0.62 0.23
N LYS A 99 -28.39 0.10 1.21
CA LYS A 99 -28.20 -1.27 1.72
C LYS A 99 -28.60 -2.26 0.63
N GLY A 100 -27.71 -3.23 0.31
CA GLY A 100 -27.99 -4.26 -0.70
C GLY A 100 -27.68 -3.85 -2.15
N LEU A 101 -26.94 -2.76 -2.36
CA LEU A 101 -26.38 -2.47 -3.67
C LEU A 101 -25.47 -3.63 -4.12
N LEU A 102 -25.64 -4.10 -5.37
CA LEU A 102 -24.76 -5.11 -5.95
C LEU A 102 -23.31 -4.65 -5.88
N ASP A 103 -22.39 -5.56 -5.58
CA ASP A 103 -20.97 -5.27 -5.39
C ASP A 103 -20.37 -4.56 -6.60
N VAL A 104 -20.73 -4.97 -7.82
CA VAL A 104 -20.26 -4.34 -9.05
C VAL A 104 -20.77 -2.90 -9.21
N ALA A 105 -22.04 -2.62 -8.84
CA ALA A 105 -22.57 -1.26 -8.90
C ALA A 105 -21.90 -0.35 -7.85
N ARG A 106 -21.62 -0.90 -6.66
CA ARG A 106 -20.89 -0.20 -5.63
C ARG A 106 -19.44 0.08 -6.06
N ALA A 107 -18.80 -0.86 -6.75
CA ALA A 107 -17.46 -0.70 -7.31
C ALA A 107 -17.42 0.42 -8.37
N ALA A 108 -18.40 0.47 -9.28
CA ALA A 108 -18.52 1.54 -10.28
C ALA A 108 -18.72 2.92 -9.63
N LEU A 109 -19.56 3.02 -8.62
CA LEU A 109 -19.75 4.25 -7.86
C LEU A 109 -18.49 4.66 -7.09
N PHE A 110 -17.76 3.72 -6.48
CA PHE A 110 -16.51 4.01 -5.78
C PHE A 110 -15.44 4.56 -6.74
N LEU A 111 -15.30 3.96 -7.93
CA LEU A 111 -14.42 4.45 -8.99
C LEU A 111 -14.77 5.88 -9.39
N TYR A 112 -16.05 6.16 -9.63
CA TYR A 112 -16.54 7.50 -9.96
C TYR A 112 -16.24 8.49 -8.83
N LEU A 113 -16.58 8.16 -7.59
CA LEU A 113 -16.37 9.02 -6.43
C LEU A 113 -14.90 9.33 -6.18
N ASN A 114 -14.01 8.35 -6.35
CA ASN A 114 -12.57 8.57 -6.25
C ASN A 114 -12.06 9.54 -7.32
N ARG A 115 -12.49 9.36 -8.58
CA ARG A 115 -11.98 10.16 -9.70
C ARG A 115 -12.52 11.60 -9.70
N HIS A 116 -13.77 11.81 -9.24
CA HIS A 116 -14.43 13.11 -9.17
C HIS A 116 -14.30 13.79 -7.80
N GLY A 117 -13.89 13.05 -6.77
CA GLY A 117 -13.62 13.59 -5.45
C GLY A 117 -12.34 14.44 -5.39
N TYR A 118 -12.24 15.25 -4.34
CA TYR A 118 -11.10 16.13 -4.11
C TYR A 118 -9.79 15.35 -4.02
N ASN A 119 -8.86 15.62 -4.94
CA ASN A 119 -7.52 15.03 -5.03
C ASN A 119 -7.45 13.49 -5.03
N GLY A 120 -8.54 12.78 -5.32
CA GLY A 120 -8.57 11.33 -5.25
C GLY A 120 -8.46 10.74 -3.85
N VAL A 121 -8.64 11.57 -2.82
CA VAL A 121 -8.65 11.12 -1.42
C VAL A 121 -9.81 10.16 -1.21
N VAL A 122 -9.61 9.14 -0.39
CA VAL A 122 -10.65 8.27 0.12
C VAL A 122 -10.76 8.50 1.62
N ARG A 123 -11.96 8.85 2.08
CA ARG A 123 -12.20 9.17 3.49
C ARG A 123 -13.64 8.84 3.86
N TYR A 124 -13.79 8.29 5.07
CA TYR A 124 -15.08 7.98 5.67
C TYR A 124 -15.24 8.77 6.97
N ASN A 125 -16.48 9.09 7.34
CA ASN A 125 -16.80 9.65 8.65
C ASN A 125 -16.90 8.53 9.70
N GLN A 126 -17.09 8.91 10.96
CA GLN A 126 -17.18 7.95 12.08
C GLN A 126 -18.33 6.93 11.93
N SER A 127 -19.38 7.27 11.19
CA SER A 127 -20.49 6.35 10.88
C SER A 127 -20.24 5.48 9.63
N GLY A 128 -19.03 5.51 9.07
CA GLY A 128 -18.63 4.71 7.89
C GLY A 128 -19.12 5.26 6.56
N GLY A 129 -19.69 6.46 6.53
CA GLY A 129 -20.13 7.10 5.29
C GLY A 129 -18.98 7.79 4.55
N TYR A 130 -18.89 7.58 3.23
CA TYR A 130 -17.93 8.28 2.36
C TYR A 130 -18.21 9.79 2.37
N ASN A 131 -17.22 10.62 2.72
CA ASN A 131 -17.44 12.04 2.99
C ASN A 131 -16.49 13.00 2.26
N VAL A 132 -15.81 12.54 1.21
CA VAL A 132 -14.95 13.39 0.39
C VAL A 132 -15.80 14.43 -0.35
N PRO A 133 -15.36 15.70 -0.40
CA PRO A 133 -16.04 16.72 -1.20
C PRO A 133 -15.80 16.55 -2.71
N PHE A 134 -16.63 17.18 -3.54
CA PHE A 134 -16.43 17.26 -4.98
C PHE A 134 -15.12 17.98 -5.31
N GLY A 135 -14.39 17.48 -6.30
CA GLY A 135 -13.06 17.97 -6.67
C GLY A 135 -13.05 19.27 -7.50
N GLN A 136 -14.23 19.81 -7.88
CA GLN A 136 -14.39 21.05 -8.69
C GLN A 136 -13.54 21.04 -9.96
N HIS A 137 -13.57 19.93 -10.69
CA HIS A 137 -12.76 19.76 -11.89
C HIS A 137 -13.25 20.65 -13.04
N LYS A 138 -12.36 21.52 -13.60
CA LYS A 138 -12.64 22.33 -14.80
C LYS A 138 -12.93 21.48 -16.05
N THR A 139 -12.22 20.35 -16.15
CA THR A 139 -12.42 19.35 -17.19
C THR A 139 -12.85 18.05 -16.54
N ALA A 140 -13.84 17.38 -17.12
CA ALA A 140 -14.31 16.10 -16.61
C ALA A 140 -13.15 15.11 -16.41
N PRO A 141 -13.09 14.40 -15.29
CA PRO A 141 -12.07 13.40 -15.06
C PRO A 141 -12.10 12.32 -16.16
N TYR A 142 -10.92 11.93 -16.58
CA TYR A 142 -10.75 10.85 -17.56
C TYR A 142 -11.37 9.54 -17.04
N PHE A 143 -12.14 8.86 -17.89
CA PHE A 143 -12.68 7.54 -17.60
C PHE A 143 -11.62 6.47 -17.91
N PRO A 144 -11.17 5.69 -16.89
CA PRO A 144 -10.01 4.80 -17.02
C PRO A 144 -10.37 3.42 -17.61
N GLU A 145 -11.07 3.38 -18.73
CA GLU A 145 -11.55 2.13 -19.35
C GLU A 145 -10.40 1.19 -19.76
N ALA A 146 -9.35 1.74 -20.35
CA ALA A 146 -8.18 0.96 -20.74
C ALA A 146 -7.45 0.39 -19.51
N GLU A 147 -7.32 1.19 -18.46
CA GLU A 147 -6.68 0.78 -17.21
C GLU A 147 -7.50 -0.30 -16.47
N ILE A 148 -8.82 -0.26 -16.55
CA ILE A 148 -9.69 -1.32 -16.01
C ILE A 148 -9.39 -2.65 -16.70
N ARG A 149 -9.34 -2.69 -18.04
CA ARG A 149 -9.05 -3.92 -18.78
C ARG A 149 -7.63 -4.42 -18.53
N GLN A 150 -6.62 -3.54 -18.53
CA GLN A 150 -5.24 -3.90 -18.23
C GLN A 150 -5.08 -4.46 -16.82
N PHE A 151 -5.78 -3.87 -15.85
CA PHE A 151 -5.79 -4.39 -14.48
C PHE A 151 -6.41 -5.78 -14.41
N ALA A 152 -7.56 -5.98 -15.07
CA ALA A 152 -8.26 -7.26 -15.09
C ALA A 152 -7.42 -8.37 -15.75
N GLU A 153 -6.82 -8.08 -16.90
CA GLU A 153 -5.91 -8.98 -17.62
C GLU A 153 -4.78 -9.43 -16.69
N LYS A 154 -4.02 -8.48 -16.15
CA LYS A 154 -2.91 -8.79 -15.25
C LYS A 154 -3.35 -9.54 -14.00
N ALA A 155 -4.48 -9.16 -13.39
CA ALA A 155 -4.99 -9.82 -12.19
C ALA A 155 -5.41 -11.28 -12.44
N ASN A 156 -5.89 -11.59 -13.64
CA ASN A 156 -6.25 -12.95 -14.04
C ASN A 156 -5.02 -13.76 -14.42
N ASP A 157 -4.13 -13.22 -15.24
CA ASP A 157 -2.90 -13.91 -15.68
C ASP A 157 -2.00 -14.31 -14.51
N THR A 158 -1.87 -13.42 -13.52
CA THR A 158 -1.07 -13.66 -12.32
C THR A 158 -1.83 -14.33 -11.20
N LYS A 159 -3.11 -14.66 -11.40
CA LYS A 159 -3.99 -15.25 -10.38
C LYS A 159 -3.98 -14.43 -9.07
N ALA A 160 -3.93 -13.09 -9.20
CA ALA A 160 -3.86 -12.18 -8.06
C ALA A 160 -5.02 -12.40 -7.07
N ILE A 161 -4.70 -12.45 -5.78
CA ILE A 161 -5.66 -12.61 -4.68
C ILE A 161 -5.83 -11.25 -4.01
N PHE A 162 -7.08 -10.81 -3.81
CA PHE A 162 -7.41 -9.56 -3.13
C PHE A 162 -8.02 -9.84 -1.76
N LEU A 163 -7.36 -9.40 -0.69
CA LEU A 163 -7.75 -9.61 0.70
C LEU A 163 -8.18 -8.29 1.35
N CYS A 164 -9.35 -8.27 1.98
CA CYS A 164 -9.77 -7.15 2.81
C CYS A 164 -9.42 -7.46 4.26
N GLY A 165 -8.47 -6.70 4.83
CA GLY A 165 -8.02 -6.93 6.20
C GLY A 165 -6.81 -6.12 6.58
N SER A 166 -6.41 -6.27 7.84
CA SER A 166 -5.20 -5.63 8.37
C SER A 166 -3.92 -6.30 7.83
N PHE A 167 -2.79 -5.58 7.94
CA PHE A 167 -1.50 -6.14 7.57
C PHE A 167 -1.14 -7.40 8.38
N GLN A 168 -1.53 -7.46 9.67
CA GLN A 168 -1.34 -8.64 10.52
C GLN A 168 -2.03 -9.87 9.94
N ASN A 169 -3.27 -9.70 9.47
CA ASN A 169 -4.01 -10.80 8.85
C ASN A 169 -3.39 -11.22 7.52
N THR A 170 -2.89 -10.25 6.74
CA THR A 170 -2.22 -10.53 5.47
C THR A 170 -0.91 -11.29 5.66
N LEU A 171 -0.09 -10.89 6.64
CA LEU A 171 1.17 -11.56 6.93
C LEU A 171 0.99 -12.99 7.47
N LYS A 172 -0.14 -13.27 8.17
CA LYS A 172 -0.47 -14.63 8.65
C LYS A 172 -0.84 -15.63 7.57
N VAL A 173 -1.29 -15.17 6.40
CA VAL A 173 -1.65 -16.07 5.28
C VAL A 173 -0.44 -16.46 4.42
N MET A 174 0.74 -15.93 4.73
CA MET A 174 2.00 -16.32 4.08
C MET A 174 2.36 -17.75 4.48
N VAL A 175 2.55 -18.62 3.50
CA VAL A 175 2.78 -20.05 3.72
C VAL A 175 3.97 -20.62 2.93
N GLY A 176 4.68 -19.78 2.16
CA GLY A 176 5.72 -20.22 1.23
C GLY A 176 7.09 -19.57 1.45
N THR A 177 8.11 -20.21 0.89
CA THR A 177 9.49 -19.70 0.87
C THR A 177 9.83 -18.90 -0.38
N ASP A 178 8.91 -18.84 -1.37
CA ASP A 178 9.07 -18.10 -2.63
C ASP A 178 8.19 -16.83 -2.64
N GLU A 179 8.08 -16.18 -1.49
CA GLU A 179 7.29 -14.98 -1.29
C GLU A 179 8.20 -13.81 -0.90
N ALA A 180 7.93 -12.63 -1.48
CA ALA A 180 8.52 -11.37 -1.12
C ALA A 180 7.44 -10.41 -0.62
N ILE A 181 7.78 -9.49 0.26
CA ILE A 181 6.84 -8.53 0.83
C ILE A 181 7.24 -7.13 0.40
N TYR A 182 6.26 -6.36 -0.08
CA TYR A 182 6.38 -4.92 -0.23
C TYR A 182 5.34 -4.21 0.63
N CYS A 183 5.79 -3.32 1.52
CA CYS A 183 4.93 -2.52 2.40
C CYS A 183 5.01 -1.03 2.07
N ASP A 184 3.85 -0.42 1.87
CA ASP A 184 3.67 1.03 1.73
C ASP A 184 2.62 1.53 2.73
N PRO A 185 2.92 1.48 4.04
CA PRO A 185 1.97 1.90 5.06
C PRO A 185 1.74 3.41 4.98
N PRO A 186 0.63 3.94 5.55
CA PRO A 186 0.47 5.37 5.75
C PRO A 186 1.69 5.95 6.47
N TYR A 187 2.32 6.98 5.88
CA TYR A 187 3.61 7.49 6.37
C TYR A 187 3.50 8.20 7.72
N LEU A 188 4.57 8.10 8.50
CA LEU A 188 4.73 8.94 9.68
C LEU A 188 4.78 10.42 9.27
N PRO A 189 4.06 11.32 9.98
CA PRO A 189 4.05 12.74 9.67
C PRO A 189 5.45 13.34 9.89
N VAL A 190 5.90 14.16 8.95
CA VAL A 190 7.20 14.87 9.03
C VAL A 190 7.18 15.99 10.08
N SER A 191 5.98 16.44 10.49
CA SER A 191 5.77 17.46 11.54
C SER A 191 4.43 17.24 12.23
N GLU A 192 4.28 17.72 13.47
CA GLU A 192 3.03 17.63 14.25
C GLU A 192 1.82 18.27 13.54
N THR A 193 2.03 19.19 12.63
CA THR A 193 0.99 19.85 11.85
C THR A 193 0.61 19.13 10.57
N ALA A 194 1.34 18.09 10.17
CA ALA A 194 1.12 17.33 8.93
C ALA A 194 0.14 16.16 9.12
N ASN A 195 -1.02 16.38 9.74
CA ASN A 195 -2.04 15.36 10.02
C ASN A 195 -2.85 14.95 8.76
N PHE A 196 -2.21 14.47 7.68
CA PHE A 196 -2.90 14.15 6.42
C PHE A 196 -3.12 12.64 6.15
N THR A 197 -2.99 11.77 7.15
CA THR A 197 -2.91 10.31 6.96
C THR A 197 -4.15 9.51 7.39
N GLN A 198 -5.35 10.09 7.34
CA GLN A 198 -6.58 9.35 7.64
C GLN A 198 -7.18 8.73 6.35
N TYR A 199 -6.73 7.56 5.96
CA TYR A 199 -7.36 6.75 4.91
C TYR A 199 -8.46 5.81 5.44
N HIS A 200 -8.56 5.65 6.76
CA HIS A 200 -9.53 4.83 7.47
C HIS A 200 -10.05 5.59 8.70
N THR A 201 -11.07 5.07 9.38
CA THR A 201 -11.63 5.63 10.61
C THR A 201 -10.62 5.74 11.75
N GLU A 202 -9.59 4.90 11.76
CA GLU A 202 -8.49 4.94 12.73
C GLU A 202 -7.17 5.34 12.05
N PRO A 203 -6.38 6.25 12.67
CA PRO A 203 -5.09 6.66 12.13
C PRO A 203 -4.05 5.55 12.28
N PHE A 204 -3.17 5.40 11.28
CA PHE A 204 -2.00 4.53 11.38
C PHE A 204 -0.91 5.27 12.16
N THR A 205 -0.69 4.87 13.41
CA THR A 205 0.17 5.59 14.36
C THR A 205 1.57 4.99 14.45
N GLU A 206 2.48 5.65 15.17
CA GLU A 206 3.82 5.12 15.48
C GLU A 206 3.76 3.71 16.09
N LYS A 207 2.80 3.45 16.99
CA LYS A 207 2.58 2.11 17.57
C LYS A 207 2.34 1.07 16.49
N HIS A 208 1.55 1.39 15.45
CA HIS A 208 1.29 0.48 14.33
C HIS A 208 2.55 0.27 13.48
N HIS A 209 3.41 1.29 13.31
CA HIS A 209 4.69 1.14 12.62
C HIS A 209 5.66 0.24 13.40
N ARG A 210 5.76 0.38 14.72
CA ARG A 210 6.57 -0.50 15.57
C ARG A 210 6.09 -1.96 15.50
N GLN A 211 4.77 -2.17 15.54
CA GLN A 211 4.19 -3.49 15.36
C GLN A 211 4.47 -4.05 13.97
N LEU A 212 4.29 -3.26 12.92
CA LEU A 212 4.59 -3.68 11.55
C LEU A 212 6.06 -4.08 11.41
N ALA A 213 6.98 -3.28 11.93
CA ALA A 213 8.42 -3.60 11.89
C ALA A 213 8.72 -4.93 12.58
N ALA A 214 8.15 -5.18 13.76
CA ALA A 214 8.33 -6.43 14.50
C ALA A 214 7.80 -7.64 13.71
N GLU A 215 6.57 -7.55 13.16
CA GLU A 215 5.98 -8.64 12.39
C GLU A 215 6.74 -8.93 11.09
N LEU A 216 7.24 -7.88 10.39
CA LEU A 216 8.05 -8.05 9.19
C LEU A 216 9.40 -8.74 9.50
N LEU A 217 10.03 -8.39 10.62
CA LEU A 217 11.24 -9.07 11.09
C LEU A 217 10.98 -10.53 11.42
N GLU A 218 9.85 -10.83 12.06
CA GLU A 218 9.48 -12.21 12.39
C GLU A 218 9.21 -13.04 11.14
N VAL A 219 8.43 -12.51 10.19
CA VAL A 219 8.14 -13.19 8.91
C VAL A 219 9.43 -13.41 8.12
N ASN A 220 10.32 -12.41 8.04
CA ASN A 220 11.62 -12.56 7.41
C ASN A 220 12.44 -13.67 8.09
N ARG A 221 12.51 -13.69 9.44
CA ARG A 221 13.23 -14.71 10.21
C ARG A 221 12.63 -16.11 10.04
N LYS A 222 11.30 -16.23 10.04
CA LYS A 222 10.60 -17.53 10.04
C LYS A 222 10.56 -18.19 8.67
N TYR A 223 10.33 -17.40 7.62
CA TYR A 223 10.07 -17.91 6.27
C TYR A 223 11.18 -17.58 5.27
N GLY A 224 12.18 -16.79 5.66
CA GLY A 224 13.19 -16.30 4.73
C GLY A 224 12.65 -15.34 3.68
N ALA A 225 11.47 -14.74 3.90
CA ALA A 225 10.87 -13.83 2.94
C ALA A 225 11.58 -12.48 2.95
N PRO A 226 12.16 -12.03 1.83
CA PRO A 226 12.73 -10.69 1.75
C PRO A 226 11.63 -9.64 1.81
N VAL A 227 11.94 -8.52 2.48
CA VAL A 227 10.98 -7.44 2.71
C VAL A 227 11.52 -6.12 2.19
N VAL A 228 10.66 -5.35 1.54
CA VAL A 228 10.91 -3.96 1.18
C VAL A 228 9.80 -3.09 1.75
N ILE A 229 10.15 -1.96 2.33
CA ILE A 229 9.20 -0.98 2.87
C ILE A 229 9.55 0.43 2.41
N SER A 230 8.54 1.23 2.12
CA SER A 230 8.67 2.67 1.85
C SER A 230 8.14 3.48 3.02
N ASN A 231 8.80 4.60 3.36
CA ASN A 231 8.28 5.56 4.35
C ASN A 231 8.90 6.96 4.15
N SER A 232 8.37 7.97 4.87
CA SER A 232 9.02 9.27 4.99
C SER A 232 10.36 9.14 5.73
N ASP A 233 11.36 9.92 5.32
CA ASP A 233 12.64 9.98 6.01
C ASP A 233 12.54 10.88 7.24
N THR A 234 12.33 10.28 8.40
CA THR A 234 12.27 10.94 9.70
C THR A 234 13.15 10.20 10.70
N GLU A 235 13.57 10.87 11.78
CA GLU A 235 14.31 10.24 12.86
C GLU A 235 13.55 9.04 13.44
N THR A 236 12.25 9.20 13.69
CA THR A 236 11.36 8.13 14.18
C THR A 236 11.29 6.95 13.19
N THR A 237 11.21 7.22 11.87
CA THR A 237 11.24 6.16 10.86
C THR A 237 12.56 5.40 10.92
N ARG A 238 13.68 6.11 11.01
CA ARG A 238 15.02 5.50 11.09
C ARG A 238 15.20 4.68 12.38
N GLU A 239 14.65 5.15 13.50
CA GLU A 239 14.64 4.42 14.76
C GLU A 239 13.83 3.12 14.65
N ILE A 240 12.56 3.19 14.17
CA ILE A 240 11.67 2.03 14.08
C ILE A 240 12.23 0.97 13.12
N TYR A 241 12.73 1.39 11.98
CA TYR A 241 13.22 0.48 10.94
C TYR A 241 14.76 0.35 10.92
N HIS A 242 15.45 0.59 12.05
CA HIS A 242 16.91 0.54 12.17
C HIS A 242 17.53 -0.81 11.76
N ARG A 243 16.75 -1.89 11.82
CA ARG A 243 17.18 -3.23 11.37
C ARG A 243 17.09 -3.45 9.87
N PHE A 244 16.46 -2.53 9.15
CA PHE A 244 16.40 -2.52 7.70
C PHE A 244 17.58 -1.73 7.13
N ARG A 245 18.12 -2.18 6.02
CA ARG A 245 19.04 -1.35 5.25
C ARG A 245 18.25 -0.23 4.58
N LEU A 246 18.42 0.98 5.06
CA LEU A 246 17.69 2.16 4.57
C LEU A 246 18.44 2.80 3.40
N HIS A 247 17.72 3.06 2.30
CA HIS A 247 18.17 3.78 1.12
C HIS A 247 17.37 5.06 1.00
N GLU A 248 18.05 6.21 0.95
CA GLU A 248 17.41 7.52 0.80
C GLU A 248 17.04 7.77 -0.65
N ILE A 249 15.85 8.33 -0.87
CA ILE A 249 15.38 8.76 -2.18
C ILE A 249 14.76 10.16 -2.09
N ASP A 250 14.95 10.97 -3.15
CA ASP A 250 14.35 12.28 -3.29
C ASP A 250 13.06 12.20 -4.11
N VAL A 251 11.93 12.48 -3.50
CA VAL A 251 10.61 12.40 -4.16
C VAL A 251 10.02 13.78 -4.37
N GLN A 252 9.63 14.09 -5.60
CA GLN A 252 8.93 15.32 -5.90
C GLN A 252 7.46 15.24 -5.49
N ARG A 253 7.07 15.89 -4.38
CA ARG A 253 5.67 15.92 -3.94
C ARG A 253 4.80 16.75 -4.89
N SER A 254 3.66 16.19 -5.29
CA SER A 254 2.70 16.85 -6.19
C SER A 254 1.60 17.63 -5.46
N VAL A 255 1.57 17.62 -4.15
CA VAL A 255 0.50 18.22 -3.33
C VAL A 255 1.11 19.29 -2.43
N SER A 256 1.34 20.48 -2.98
CA SER A 256 1.45 21.71 -2.22
C SER A 256 0.45 22.69 -2.80
N THR A 257 -0.30 23.40 -1.95
CA THR A 257 -1.17 24.50 -2.34
C THR A 257 -0.39 25.71 -2.85
N ASP A 258 0.93 25.71 -2.63
CA ASP A 258 1.84 26.78 -3.08
C ASP A 258 2.91 26.22 -4.02
N ALA A 259 2.89 26.68 -5.28
CA ALA A 259 3.79 26.21 -6.33
C ALA A 259 5.26 26.60 -6.09
N SER A 260 5.51 27.64 -5.26
CA SER A 260 6.84 28.14 -4.90
C SER A 260 7.53 27.28 -3.83
N ASN A 261 6.77 26.44 -3.10
CA ASN A 261 7.24 25.61 -1.98
C ASN A 261 7.31 24.11 -2.31
N ARG A 262 7.57 23.75 -3.57
CA ARG A 262 7.78 22.35 -3.99
C ARG A 262 9.16 21.85 -3.55
N GLN A 263 9.39 21.75 -2.24
CA GLN A 263 10.57 21.09 -1.72
C GLN A 263 10.48 19.57 -2.03
N LYS A 264 11.61 18.99 -2.44
CA LYS A 264 11.75 17.55 -2.53
C LYS A 264 11.53 16.96 -1.14
N ALA A 265 10.62 16.00 -1.03
CA ALA A 265 10.46 15.26 0.20
C ALA A 265 11.46 14.11 0.21
N LYS A 266 12.12 13.94 1.33
CA LYS A 266 12.98 12.76 1.54
C LYS A 266 12.11 11.58 1.95
N GLU A 267 12.28 10.47 1.25
CA GLU A 267 11.70 9.18 1.60
C GLU A 267 12.82 8.15 1.75
N VAL A 268 12.52 7.07 2.43
CA VAL A 268 13.43 5.92 2.58
C VAL A 268 12.79 4.66 2.02
N ILE A 269 13.62 3.83 1.40
CA ILE A 269 13.32 2.45 1.06
C ILE A 269 14.12 1.57 2.01
N GLY A 270 13.43 0.86 2.91
CA GLY A 270 14.04 -0.09 3.84
C GLY A 270 14.01 -1.50 3.26
N VAL A 271 15.12 -2.21 3.33
CA VAL A 271 15.28 -3.56 2.77
C VAL A 271 15.76 -4.54 3.83
N LEU A 272 15.02 -5.63 4.03
CA LEU A 272 15.47 -6.83 4.73
C LEU A 272 15.75 -7.92 3.69
N LYS A 273 17.01 -8.31 3.58
CA LYS A 273 17.43 -9.42 2.70
C LYS A 273 17.46 -10.73 3.47
N VAL A 274 17.38 -11.81 2.74
CA VAL A 274 17.78 -13.13 3.21
C VAL A 274 19.30 -13.26 3.01
N CYS A 275 19.97 -13.99 3.88
CA CYS A 275 21.40 -14.24 3.71
C CYS A 275 21.67 -15.04 2.43
N GLU A 276 22.46 -14.50 1.52
CA GLU A 276 22.79 -15.14 0.24
C GLU A 276 23.59 -16.45 0.42
N GLY A 277 24.32 -16.58 1.56
CA GLY A 277 25.15 -17.76 1.84
C GLY A 277 24.40 -18.96 2.42
N CYS A 278 23.37 -18.74 3.25
CA CYS A 278 22.67 -19.83 3.95
C CYS A 278 21.14 -19.84 3.76
N GLY A 279 20.57 -18.86 3.03
CA GLY A 279 19.12 -18.74 2.82
C GLY A 279 18.33 -18.43 4.10
N ARG A 280 19.00 -18.16 5.22
CA ARG A 280 18.35 -17.81 6.50
C ARG A 280 18.12 -16.32 6.61
N ALA A 281 17.04 -15.95 7.25
CA ALA A 281 16.71 -14.55 7.51
C ALA A 281 17.77 -13.88 8.39
N GLY A 282 18.13 -12.65 8.03
CA GLY A 282 19.16 -11.89 8.74
C GLY A 282 18.80 -11.63 10.20
N GLY A 283 19.78 -11.76 11.09
CA GLY A 283 19.66 -11.39 12.51
C GLY A 283 20.26 -12.36 13.51
N GLY A 284 21.01 -13.35 13.10
CA GLY A 284 21.77 -14.22 14.02
C GLY A 284 23.15 -14.57 13.48
N ASN A 285 24.06 -14.98 14.33
CA ASN A 285 25.31 -15.60 13.91
C ASN A 285 24.95 -16.82 13.06
N CYS A 286 25.08 -16.70 11.75
CA CYS A 286 24.96 -17.85 10.87
C CYS A 286 26.19 -18.75 11.10
N PRO A 287 26.01 -19.98 11.53
CA PRO A 287 27.17 -20.86 11.78
C PRO A 287 27.98 -21.14 10.51
N ASP A 288 27.37 -21.00 9.33
CA ASP A 288 27.99 -21.33 8.06
C ASP A 288 28.64 -20.12 7.35
N CYS A 289 28.23 -18.89 7.66
CA CYS A 289 28.75 -17.69 7.00
C CYS A 289 29.21 -16.57 7.97
N GLY A 290 29.28 -16.85 9.28
CA GLY A 290 29.73 -15.89 10.28
C GLY A 290 28.84 -14.65 10.43
N PRO A 291 29.38 -13.48 10.80
CA PRO A 291 28.63 -12.26 11.11
C PRO A 291 28.05 -11.54 9.89
N CYS A 292 27.87 -12.19 8.74
CA CYS A 292 27.40 -11.58 7.51
C CYS A 292 25.97 -10.98 7.62
N CYS A 293 25.21 -11.39 8.64
CA CYS A 293 23.83 -10.96 8.90
C CYS A 293 23.63 -10.45 10.33
N GLY A 294 24.70 -10.42 11.14
CA GLY A 294 24.62 -10.09 12.55
C GLY A 294 24.74 -8.60 12.80
N ASP A 295 23.72 -8.03 13.38
CA ASP A 295 23.88 -6.77 14.08
C ASP A 295 24.55 -7.07 15.43
N ALA A 296 25.78 -6.60 15.60
CA ALA A 296 26.53 -6.72 16.86
C ALA A 296 25.72 -6.18 18.06
N THR A 297 24.79 -5.28 17.82
CA THR A 297 23.90 -4.66 18.81
C THR A 297 22.86 -5.65 19.37
N TYR A 298 22.30 -6.56 18.54
CA TYR A 298 21.34 -7.56 19.04
C TYR A 298 21.99 -8.55 20.00
N ASN A 299 23.18 -9.06 19.61
CA ASN A 299 23.93 -9.98 20.46
C ASN A 299 24.38 -9.30 21.78
N ALA A 300 24.68 -7.99 21.71
CA ALA A 300 24.98 -7.20 22.92
C ALA A 300 23.74 -6.99 23.81
N MET A 301 22.55 -6.81 23.22
CA MET A 301 21.29 -6.67 23.97
C MET A 301 20.81 -7.98 24.60
N VAL A 302 20.94 -9.10 23.90
CA VAL A 302 20.67 -10.44 24.44
C VAL A 302 21.68 -10.77 25.57
N ALA A 303 22.95 -10.47 25.36
CA ALA A 303 23.99 -10.65 26.38
C ALA A 303 23.82 -9.71 27.59
N ALA A 304 23.16 -8.56 27.42
CA ALA A 304 22.82 -7.61 28.47
C ALA A 304 21.49 -7.95 29.20
N GLY A 305 20.82 -9.05 28.86
CA GLY A 305 19.56 -9.46 29.48
C GLY A 305 18.35 -8.58 29.15
N ALA A 306 18.40 -7.81 28.06
CA ALA A 306 17.31 -6.97 27.62
C ALA A 306 16.14 -7.75 27.00
N PHE A 307 16.35 -9.06 26.67
CA PHE A 307 15.34 -10.00 26.21
C PHE A 307 15.56 -11.36 26.85
N ASP A 308 14.51 -12.06 27.27
CA ASP A 308 14.62 -13.46 27.65
C ASP A 308 14.76 -14.36 26.41
N GLU A 309 15.29 -15.57 26.59
CA GLU A 309 15.50 -16.55 25.50
C GLU A 309 14.20 -16.99 24.79
N GLN A 310 13.05 -16.52 25.23
CA GLN A 310 11.71 -16.86 24.70
C GLN A 310 11.03 -15.69 23.98
N GLY A 311 11.69 -14.51 23.85
CA GLY A 311 11.19 -13.39 23.07
C GLY A 311 9.96 -12.68 23.63
N GLY A 312 9.74 -12.78 24.94
CA GLY A 312 8.73 -12.02 25.66
C GLY A 312 9.28 -10.73 26.26
N PHE A 313 8.43 -9.67 26.23
CA PHE A 313 8.64 -8.48 27.05
C PHE A 313 8.18 -8.77 28.47
#